data_27dae299db12d7f861d265f6396e8843
#
_entry.id   27dae299db12d7f861d265f6396e8843
#
_cell.length_a   1.000
_cell.length_b   1.000
_cell.length_c   1.000
_cell.angle_alpha   90.00
_cell.angle_beta   90.00
_cell.angle_gamma   90.00
#
_symmetry.space_group_name_H-M   'P 1'
#
loop_
_entity.id
_entity.type
_entity.pdbx_description
1 polymer ?
#
loop_
_entity_poly.entity_id
_entity_poly.type
_entity_poly.pdbx_seq_one_letter_code
_entity_poly.pdbx_strand_id
1 'polypeptide(L)'
;MWCGIFLWKNIEQFGCDASTATSSAFVQLWKKILPLTIEKLFQDFVSHTSQNDTYKGYRLLAVDGSDIQIPTNPEDVDSLFIPKEGAKPYNLLHLNALYNLLAHTYEDAIVFNRKEAFGKKL
;
A
#
# COMPACT_ATOMS: atom_id res chain seq x y z
N MET A 1 -19.07 3.64 -9.10
CA MET A 1 -19.29 3.47 -10.56
C MET A 1 -18.20 4.11 -11.44
N TRP A 2 -17.14 4.74 -10.89
CA TRP A 2 -16.07 5.42 -11.66
C TRP A 2 -14.81 4.57 -11.90
N CYS A 3 -14.57 3.56 -11.08
CA CYS A 3 -13.36 2.72 -11.18
C CYS A 3 -13.34 1.83 -12.46
N GLY A 4 -14.49 1.41 -12.94
CA GLY A 4 -14.58 0.55 -14.13
C GLY A 4 -14.22 1.22 -15.45
N ILE A 5 -14.54 2.54 -15.59
CA ILE A 5 -14.29 3.28 -16.83
C ILE A 5 -12.79 3.60 -16.98
N PHE A 6 -12.10 3.87 -15.88
CA PHE A 6 -10.66 4.17 -15.91
C PHE A 6 -9.83 2.92 -16.25
N LEU A 7 -10.23 1.77 -15.72
CA LEU A 7 -9.58 0.49 -16.04
C LEU A 7 -9.78 0.12 -17.52
N TRP A 8 -10.99 0.33 -18.05
CA TRP A 8 -11.33 -0.01 -19.42
C TRP A 8 -10.53 0.81 -20.45
N LYS A 9 -10.41 2.12 -20.26
CA LYS A 9 -9.59 2.98 -21.14
C LYS A 9 -8.11 2.62 -21.18
N ASN A 10 -7.55 2.17 -20.05
CA ASN A 10 -6.15 1.74 -20.02
C ASN A 10 -5.97 0.36 -20.68
N ILE A 11 -6.96 -0.51 -20.58
CA ILE A 11 -6.93 -1.84 -21.20
C ILE A 11 -6.96 -1.77 -22.72
N GLU A 12 -7.73 -0.85 -23.32
CA GLU A 12 -7.75 -0.64 -24.78
C GLU A 12 -6.38 -0.20 -25.33
N GLN A 13 -5.61 0.59 -24.56
CA GLN A 13 -4.26 1.00 -24.93
C GLN A 13 -3.25 -0.16 -24.98
N PHE A 14 -3.51 -1.26 -24.27
CA PHE A 14 -2.63 -2.44 -24.23
C PHE A 14 -3.07 -3.58 -25.16
N GLY A 15 -3.98 -3.31 -26.10
CA GLY A 15 -4.39 -4.31 -27.11
C GLY A 15 -5.17 -5.49 -26.53
N CYS A 16 -5.91 -5.27 -25.47
CA CYS A 16 -6.73 -6.32 -24.86
C CYS A 16 -7.97 -6.59 -25.74
N ASP A 17 -8.24 -7.86 -25.97
CA ASP A 17 -9.35 -8.37 -26.79
C ASP A 17 -10.53 -8.87 -25.91
N ALA A 18 -11.52 -9.49 -26.56
CA ALA A 18 -12.70 -10.04 -25.90
C ALA A 18 -12.39 -11.16 -24.89
N SER A 19 -11.17 -11.69 -24.86
CA SER A 19 -10.70 -12.68 -23.88
C SER A 19 -10.19 -12.07 -22.59
N THR A 20 -10.06 -10.73 -22.55
CA THR A 20 -9.58 -10.00 -21.38
C THR A 20 -10.56 -10.14 -20.20
N ALA A 21 -10.02 -10.44 -19.05
CA ALA A 21 -10.81 -10.64 -17.83
C ALA A 21 -11.67 -9.41 -17.52
N THR A 22 -12.93 -9.62 -17.18
CA THR A 22 -13.84 -8.55 -16.73
C THR A 22 -13.33 -7.91 -15.44
N SER A 23 -13.73 -6.67 -15.15
CA SER A 23 -13.42 -6.01 -13.90
C SER A 23 -13.85 -6.82 -12.66
N SER A 24 -14.98 -7.53 -12.76
CA SER A 24 -15.46 -8.42 -11.70
C SER A 24 -14.52 -9.63 -11.50
N ALA A 25 -14.08 -10.27 -12.58
CA ALA A 25 -13.13 -11.37 -12.52
C ALA A 25 -11.79 -10.91 -11.93
N PHE A 26 -11.33 -9.73 -12.29
CA PHE A 26 -10.12 -9.11 -11.74
C PHE A 26 -10.23 -8.92 -10.21
N VAL A 27 -11.34 -8.34 -9.73
CA VAL A 27 -11.56 -8.16 -8.28
C VAL A 27 -11.64 -9.50 -7.54
N GLN A 28 -12.23 -10.53 -8.14
CA GLN A 28 -12.28 -11.87 -7.53
C GLN A 28 -10.89 -12.52 -7.47
N LEU A 29 -10.03 -12.27 -8.46
CA LEU A 29 -8.65 -12.77 -8.48
C LEU A 29 -7.78 -12.12 -7.40
N TRP A 30 -8.06 -10.88 -7.00
CA TRP A 30 -7.32 -10.21 -5.91
C TRP A 30 -7.27 -11.03 -4.62
N LYS A 31 -8.34 -11.74 -4.30
CA LYS A 31 -8.40 -12.62 -3.11
C LYS A 31 -7.45 -13.81 -3.18
N LYS A 32 -6.94 -14.13 -4.37
CA LYS A 32 -6.01 -15.24 -4.60
C LYS A 32 -4.54 -14.79 -4.59
N ILE A 33 -4.30 -13.48 -4.66
CA ILE A 33 -2.94 -12.93 -4.62
C ILE A 33 -2.48 -12.95 -3.17
N LEU A 34 -1.38 -13.65 -2.90
CA LEU A 34 -0.76 -13.64 -1.58
C LEU A 34 -0.15 -12.26 -1.31
N PRO A 35 -0.30 -11.69 -0.11
CA PRO A 35 0.31 -10.41 0.26
C PRO A 35 1.81 -10.36 -0.04
N LEU A 36 2.53 -11.44 0.23
CA LEU A 36 3.96 -11.58 -0.07
C LEU A 36 4.31 -11.35 -1.55
N THR A 37 3.38 -11.64 -2.48
CA THR A 37 3.60 -11.39 -3.91
C THR A 37 3.65 -9.89 -4.21
N ILE A 38 2.82 -9.11 -3.56
CA ILE A 38 2.80 -7.65 -3.72
C ILE A 38 4.06 -7.03 -3.12
N GLU A 39 4.48 -7.50 -1.95
CA GLU A 39 5.73 -7.07 -1.32
C GLU A 39 6.93 -7.36 -2.23
N LYS A 40 7.01 -8.57 -2.77
CA LYS A 40 8.09 -8.96 -3.68
C LYS A 40 8.09 -8.13 -4.97
N LEU A 41 6.91 -7.88 -5.54
CA LEU A 41 6.78 -7.01 -6.71
C LEU A 41 7.27 -5.58 -6.41
N PHE A 42 6.93 -5.05 -5.25
CA PHE A 42 7.41 -3.74 -4.82
C PHE A 42 8.93 -3.72 -4.67
N GLN A 43 9.52 -4.71 -4.01
CA GLN A 43 10.97 -4.83 -3.85
C GLN A 43 11.70 -4.99 -5.19
N ASP A 44 11.16 -5.80 -6.10
CA ASP A 44 11.70 -5.95 -7.45
C ASP A 44 11.65 -4.62 -8.21
N PHE A 45 10.55 -3.89 -8.13
CA PHE A 45 10.42 -2.56 -8.72
C PHE A 45 11.46 -1.59 -8.14
N VAL A 46 11.57 -1.52 -6.83
CA VAL A 46 12.57 -0.67 -6.15
C VAL A 46 13.98 -1.02 -6.60
N SER A 47 14.34 -2.32 -6.67
CA SER A 47 15.68 -2.74 -7.08
C SER A 47 16.05 -2.30 -8.50
N HIS A 48 15.07 -2.18 -9.40
CA HIS A 48 15.28 -1.75 -10.78
C HIS A 48 15.23 -0.23 -10.97
N THR A 49 14.58 0.48 -10.06
CA THR A 49 14.38 1.93 -10.16
C THR A 49 15.24 2.74 -9.19
N SER A 50 15.87 2.09 -8.22
CA SER A 50 16.75 2.76 -7.25
C SER A 50 17.93 3.41 -7.95
N GLN A 51 18.07 4.71 -7.80
CA GLN A 51 19.22 5.48 -8.23
C GLN A 51 20.12 5.74 -7.03
N ASN A 52 21.44 5.58 -7.24
CA ASN A 52 22.44 5.84 -6.20
C ASN A 52 22.85 7.32 -6.13
N ASP A 53 21.88 8.22 -6.29
CA ASP A 53 22.13 9.63 -6.19
C ASP A 53 22.54 10.02 -4.76
N THR A 54 23.62 10.80 -4.66
CA THR A 54 24.15 11.23 -3.38
C THR A 54 24.32 12.75 -3.36
N TYR A 55 24.05 13.34 -2.22
CA TYR A 55 24.40 14.74 -1.95
C TYR A 55 25.63 14.78 -1.05
N LYS A 56 26.72 15.34 -1.55
CA LYS A 56 28.02 15.38 -0.84
C LYS A 56 28.48 14.00 -0.32
N GLY A 57 28.20 12.94 -1.10
CA GLY A 57 28.57 11.56 -0.74
C GLY A 57 27.59 10.85 0.20
N TYR A 58 26.46 11.48 0.58
CA TYR A 58 25.45 10.91 1.46
C TYR A 58 24.13 10.68 0.73
N ARG A 59 23.48 9.54 0.99
CA ARG A 59 22.10 9.31 0.58
C ARG A 59 21.17 10.08 1.53
N LEU A 60 20.20 10.79 0.99
CA LEU A 60 19.23 11.54 1.77
C LEU A 60 17.91 10.76 1.80
N LEU A 61 17.62 10.15 2.94
CA LEU A 61 16.43 9.35 3.15
C LEU A 61 15.51 10.02 4.18
N ALA A 62 14.22 10.02 3.92
CA ALA A 62 13.19 10.45 4.84
C ALA A 62 12.32 9.27 5.22
N VAL A 63 11.94 9.18 6.50
CA VAL A 63 10.95 8.22 6.99
C VAL A 63 9.70 8.99 7.35
N ASP A 64 8.55 8.55 6.82
CA ASP A 64 7.25 9.11 7.17
C ASP A 64 6.29 8.00 7.58
N GLY A 65 5.45 8.31 8.58
CA GLY A 65 4.44 7.41 9.11
C GLY A 65 3.04 7.97 8.86
N SER A 66 2.17 7.17 8.26
CA SER A 66 0.80 7.55 7.94
C SER A 66 -0.19 6.47 8.39
N ASP A 67 -1.32 6.90 8.94
CA ASP A 67 -2.42 6.00 9.26
C ASP A 67 -3.35 5.85 8.06
N ILE A 68 -3.59 4.61 7.65
CA ILE A 68 -4.47 4.24 6.54
C ILE A 68 -5.74 3.64 7.10
N GLN A 69 -6.87 4.28 6.86
CA GLN A 69 -8.17 3.72 7.20
C GLN A 69 -8.54 2.62 6.20
N ILE A 70 -8.84 1.44 6.73
CA ILE A 70 -9.30 0.28 5.95
C ILE A 70 -10.78 0.00 6.22
N PRO A 71 -11.45 -0.84 5.39
CA PRO A 71 -12.85 -1.22 5.64
C PRO A 71 -13.03 -1.77 7.04
N THR A 72 -14.08 -1.30 7.72
CA THR A 72 -14.35 -1.66 9.11
C THR A 72 -14.65 -3.14 9.25
N ASN A 73 -13.84 -3.84 10.03
CA ASN A 73 -14.06 -5.21 10.46
C ASN A 73 -13.92 -5.29 11.98
N PRO A 74 -15.03 -5.40 12.74
CA PRO A 74 -14.99 -5.48 14.20
C PRO A 74 -14.29 -6.73 14.75
N GLU A 75 -14.17 -7.79 13.95
CA GLU A 75 -13.50 -9.02 14.35
C GLU A 75 -11.97 -8.87 14.35
N ASP A 76 -11.45 -7.93 13.58
CA ASP A 76 -10.03 -7.59 13.55
C ASP A 76 -9.68 -6.61 14.66
N VAL A 77 -9.51 -7.16 15.85
CA VAL A 77 -9.24 -6.40 17.09
C VAL A 77 -7.87 -5.70 17.06
N ASP A 78 -6.94 -6.18 16.24
CA ASP A 78 -5.58 -5.67 16.22
C ASP A 78 -5.44 -4.37 15.45
N SER A 79 -6.27 -4.17 14.44
CA SER A 79 -6.36 -2.91 13.70
C SER A 79 -7.51 -2.01 14.15
N LEU A 80 -8.44 -2.51 15.01
CA LEU A 80 -9.62 -1.76 15.44
C LEU A 80 -9.25 -0.54 16.28
N PHE A 81 -9.71 0.61 15.84
CA PHE A 81 -9.62 1.86 16.57
C PHE A 81 -10.98 2.30 17.08
N ILE A 82 -11.08 2.51 18.37
CA ILE A 82 -12.25 3.07 19.03
C ILE A 82 -11.91 4.52 19.37
N PRO A 83 -12.46 5.50 18.64
CA PRO A 83 -12.27 6.91 18.99
C PRO A 83 -13.00 7.24 20.30
N LYS A 84 -13.09 8.51 20.66
CA LYS A 84 -13.77 8.97 21.88
C LYS A 84 -15.21 8.46 21.95
N GLU A 85 -15.72 8.38 23.17
CA GLU A 85 -17.06 7.91 23.49
C GLU A 85 -18.13 8.48 22.56
N GLY A 86 -18.95 7.61 21.94
CA GLY A 86 -20.01 7.97 21.00
C GLY A 86 -19.62 7.98 19.50
N ALA A 87 -18.34 7.84 19.15
CA ALA A 87 -17.92 7.73 17.76
C ALA A 87 -17.86 6.27 17.27
N LYS A 88 -18.16 6.07 15.99
CA LYS A 88 -18.11 4.72 15.40
C LYS A 88 -16.69 4.21 15.31
N PRO A 89 -16.44 2.95 15.68
CA PRO A 89 -15.13 2.33 15.52
C PRO A 89 -14.80 2.14 14.03
N TYR A 90 -13.52 2.15 13.72
CA TYR A 90 -13.00 1.86 12.37
C TYR A 90 -11.62 1.19 12.49
N ASN A 91 -11.17 0.57 11.40
CA ASN A 91 -9.88 -0.12 11.39
C ASN A 91 -8.81 0.75 10.75
N LEU A 92 -7.60 0.73 11.33
CA LEU A 92 -6.43 1.48 10.88
C LEU A 92 -5.24 0.53 10.73
N LEU A 93 -4.47 0.77 9.66
CA LEU A 93 -3.12 0.27 9.49
C LEU A 93 -2.13 1.44 9.56
N HIS A 94 -0.98 1.23 10.16
CA HIS A 94 0.10 2.20 10.20
C HIS A 94 1.14 1.85 9.14
N LEU A 95 1.36 2.75 8.18
CA LEU A 95 2.35 2.62 7.13
C LEU A 95 3.56 3.49 7.47
N ASN A 96 4.74 2.88 7.56
CA ASN A 96 6.01 3.59 7.55
C ASN A 96 6.65 3.42 6.18
N ALA A 97 6.97 4.52 5.54
CA ALA A 97 7.60 4.53 4.23
C ALA A 97 8.97 5.20 4.28
N LEU A 98 9.95 4.59 3.64
CA LEU A 98 11.29 5.13 3.44
C LEU A 98 11.38 5.75 2.04
N TYR A 99 11.62 7.05 1.98
CA TYR A 99 11.62 7.82 0.75
C TYR A 99 13.00 8.40 0.46
N ASN A 100 13.48 8.22 -0.76
CA ASN A 100 14.72 8.82 -1.25
C ASN A 100 14.43 10.23 -1.78
N LEU A 101 14.98 11.25 -1.11
CA LEU A 101 14.74 12.65 -1.43
C LEU A 101 15.38 13.08 -2.74
N LEU A 102 16.43 12.43 -3.19
CA LEU A 102 17.13 12.78 -4.42
C LEU A 102 16.54 12.09 -5.64
N ALA A 103 16.28 10.80 -5.51
CA ALA A 103 15.68 10.00 -6.60
C ALA A 103 14.16 10.19 -6.71
N HIS A 104 13.51 10.80 -5.71
CA HIS A 104 12.06 10.95 -5.61
C HIS A 104 11.30 9.61 -5.70
N THR A 105 11.86 8.56 -5.09
CA THR A 105 11.28 7.21 -5.09
C THR A 105 11.15 6.66 -3.69
N TYR A 106 10.17 5.78 -3.48
CA TYR A 106 10.09 4.97 -2.26
C TYR A 106 11.10 3.84 -2.35
N GLU A 107 11.85 3.61 -1.28
CA GLU A 107 12.84 2.55 -1.19
C GLU A 107 12.39 1.37 -0.35
N ASP A 108 11.52 1.63 0.61
CA ASP A 108 10.94 0.60 1.46
C ASP A 108 9.60 1.06 2.03
N ALA A 109 8.76 0.11 2.42
CA ALA A 109 7.49 0.38 3.06
C ALA A 109 7.11 -0.79 3.99
N ILE A 110 6.78 -0.47 5.23
CA ILE A 110 6.37 -1.45 6.23
C ILE A 110 4.99 -1.09 6.75
N VAL A 111 4.09 -2.08 6.73
CA VAL A 111 2.74 -1.93 7.26
C VAL A 111 2.64 -2.67 8.59
N PHE A 112 2.16 -1.96 9.60
CA PHE A 112 1.90 -2.51 10.92
C PHE A 112 0.40 -2.45 11.24
N ASN A 113 -0.09 -3.40 12.02
CA ASN A 113 -1.35 -3.16 12.70
C ASN A 113 -1.11 -2.14 13.84
N ARG A 114 -2.19 -1.53 14.32
CA ARG A 114 -2.08 -0.43 15.29
C ARG A 114 -1.45 -0.88 16.62
N LYS A 115 -1.72 -2.08 17.09
CA LYS A 115 -1.12 -2.60 18.33
C LYS A 115 0.39 -2.73 18.23
N GLU A 116 0.88 -3.17 17.07
CA GLU A 116 2.32 -3.28 16.83
C GLU A 116 2.98 -1.91 16.74
N ALA A 117 2.31 -0.94 16.06
CA ALA A 117 2.84 0.41 15.91
C ALA A 117 2.93 1.18 17.24
N PHE A 118 1.95 1.02 18.12
CA PHE A 118 1.85 1.79 19.38
C PHE A 118 2.00 0.94 20.65
N GLY A 119 2.04 -0.38 20.53
CA GLY A 119 2.09 -1.32 21.67
C GLY A 119 3.47 -1.52 22.31
N LYS A 120 4.55 -1.09 21.67
CA LYS A 120 5.87 -1.03 22.30
C LYS A 120 6.01 0.31 23.02
N LYS A 121 5.38 0.44 24.18
CA LYS A 121 5.92 1.34 25.20
C LYS A 121 7.27 0.76 25.63
N LEU A 122 8.33 1.51 25.37
CA LEU A 122 9.65 1.36 25.97
C LEU A 122 9.56 1.33 27.49
#